data_1b971b9f10c0fc29021ad1d3cc2e242f
#
_entry.id   1b971b9f10c0fc29021ad1d3cc2e242f
#
_cell.length_a   1.000
_cell.length_b   1.000
_cell.length_c   1.000
_cell.angle_alpha   90.00
_cell.angle_beta   90.00
_cell.angle_gamma   90.00
#
_symmetry.space_group_name_H-M   'P 1'
#
loop_
_entity.id
_entity.type
_entity.pdbx_description
1 polymer ?
#
loop_
_entity_poly.entity_id
_entity_poly.type
_entity_poly.pdbx_seq_one_letter_code
_entity_poly.pdbx_strand_id
1 'polypeptide(L)'
;MNDPVFAAPEERVLPTLNNDGTRRWLNPKRSKGRFLKWRALVGWGLIAVFVALPWIRIGGRPAIWLNLPGREFTFFGKVLLSTDTLILMLGMLAIFVTIFLLTALLGRVWCGWGCPQTVYMEFLYRPVEQALERWAKAGRGSTRKAVAPIIKYGLFLAFSVVLAHTFLAYFVSTDALRVWMTQSPFEHPGPFFVMTATVGLMMFDFAYFREQMCTVICPYARLQSALLDRDSMIVGFDEKRGEPRGKGAVKEIRKGVTERQYGDCIDCGACVKTCPTGIDIRDGLQLECIGCAQCVDACDAIMVQIGAPTGLVRYTSQRNLETGLASRLLRARTLLYPAVLLGLLLALALVVSNTTGLQMELIRNPGAPFTVIEDGRVQSPVRLRIANRDASKEMYTIAVLESDVEMLAPINPFPVLPNETDSTTLFLTTSADTFVGGNRTITVRVESSSGQVDERRFQLLGPMR
;
A
#
# COMPACT_ATOMS: atom_id res chain seq x y z
N MET A 1 19.03 -30.54 -7.27
CA MET A 1 19.11 -29.92 -5.94
C MET A 1 19.23 -28.44 -6.18
N ASN A 2 18.26 -27.66 -5.69
CA ASN A 2 18.30 -26.20 -5.82
C ASN A 2 19.25 -25.67 -4.76
N ASP A 3 20.45 -25.25 -5.15
CA ASP A 3 21.32 -24.49 -4.26
C ASP A 3 20.57 -23.27 -3.72
N PRO A 4 20.71 -22.94 -2.43
CA PRO A 4 20.01 -21.82 -1.85
C PRO A 4 20.39 -20.52 -2.57
N VAL A 5 19.37 -19.77 -3.02
CA VAL A 5 19.53 -18.47 -3.70
C VAL A 5 20.19 -17.44 -2.78
N PHE A 6 20.17 -17.65 -1.46
CA PHE A 6 20.69 -16.75 -0.45
C PHE A 6 21.86 -17.36 0.30
N ALA A 7 22.93 -16.57 0.47
CA ALA A 7 24.05 -16.93 1.33
C ALA A 7 23.63 -16.78 2.81
N ALA A 8 23.92 -17.77 3.62
CA ALA A 8 23.77 -17.68 5.07
C ALA A 8 24.88 -16.78 5.66
N PRO A 9 24.59 -15.86 6.58
CA PRO A 9 25.63 -15.12 7.26
C PRO A 9 26.43 -16.06 8.17
N GLU A 10 27.74 -16.14 7.98
CA GLU A 10 28.61 -17.06 8.74
C GLU A 10 28.71 -16.74 10.24
N GLU A 11 28.50 -15.47 10.63
CA GLU A 11 28.73 -15.02 12.00
C GLU A 11 27.51 -14.39 12.72
N ARG A 12 26.38 -14.15 12.03
CA ARG A 12 25.21 -13.46 12.60
C ARG A 12 23.92 -14.01 12.05
N VAL A 13 22.96 -14.23 12.94
CA VAL A 13 21.61 -14.66 12.56
C VAL A 13 20.88 -13.55 11.76
N LEU A 14 21.11 -12.28 12.12
CA LEU A 14 20.56 -11.10 11.43
C LEU A 14 21.57 -9.94 11.45
N PRO A 15 21.67 -9.13 10.37
CA PRO A 15 22.58 -7.98 10.31
C PRO A 15 22.29 -6.90 11.37
N THR A 16 21.06 -6.88 11.92
CA THR A 16 20.56 -5.92 12.90
C THR A 16 20.74 -6.39 14.36
N LEU A 17 21.27 -7.58 14.57
CA LEU A 17 21.55 -8.14 15.90
C LEU A 17 23.04 -8.39 16.05
N ASN A 18 23.53 -8.26 17.28
CA ASN A 18 24.84 -8.72 17.70
C ASN A 18 24.79 -10.21 18.07
N ASN A 19 25.96 -10.86 18.22
CA ASN A 19 26.05 -12.28 18.57
C ASN A 19 25.45 -12.60 19.97
N ASP A 20 25.36 -11.61 20.85
CA ASP A 20 24.74 -11.69 22.18
C ASP A 20 23.23 -11.47 22.17
N GLY A 21 22.61 -11.32 20.99
CA GLY A 21 21.17 -11.04 20.82
C GLY A 21 20.80 -9.58 21.04
N THR A 22 21.73 -8.72 21.44
CA THR A 22 21.45 -7.29 21.59
C THR A 22 21.29 -6.61 20.23
N ARG A 23 20.54 -5.52 20.22
CA ARG A 23 20.28 -4.77 19.00
C ARG A 23 21.50 -3.99 18.52
N ARG A 24 21.83 -4.13 17.25
CA ARG A 24 22.78 -3.29 16.54
C ARG A 24 22.08 -2.11 15.89
N TRP A 25 22.41 -0.88 16.32
CA TRP A 25 21.88 0.34 15.72
C TRP A 25 22.63 0.66 14.43
N LEU A 26 21.89 0.71 13.32
CA LEU A 26 22.44 1.05 12.02
C LEU A 26 22.34 2.56 11.77
N ASN A 27 23.47 3.17 11.40
CA ASN A 27 23.54 4.56 10.95
C ASN A 27 24.24 4.63 9.58
N PRO A 28 23.53 4.23 8.50
CA PRO A 28 24.11 4.14 7.17
C PRO A 28 24.55 5.52 6.65
N LYS A 29 25.75 5.58 6.08
CA LYS A 29 26.24 6.78 5.42
C LYS A 29 25.54 6.93 4.07
N ARG A 30 24.95 8.09 3.79
CA ARG A 30 24.39 8.39 2.47
C ARG A 30 25.51 8.50 1.44
N SER A 31 25.52 7.63 0.45
CA SER A 31 26.40 7.76 -0.72
C SER A 31 25.74 8.66 -1.77
N LYS A 32 26.49 9.68 -2.21
CA LYS A 32 26.03 10.58 -3.28
C LYS A 32 26.23 9.86 -4.62
N GLY A 33 25.14 9.60 -5.34
CA GLY A 33 25.20 8.95 -6.65
C GLY A 33 23.89 9.07 -7.42
N ARG A 34 23.84 8.40 -8.58
CA ARG A 34 22.67 8.42 -9.46
C ARG A 34 21.44 7.73 -8.84
N PHE A 35 21.65 6.62 -8.14
CA PHE A 35 20.55 5.87 -7.55
C PHE A 35 19.93 6.61 -6.36
N LEU A 36 20.73 7.26 -5.52
CA LEU A 36 20.19 8.12 -4.46
C LEU A 36 19.32 9.25 -5.03
N LYS A 37 19.77 9.91 -6.13
CA LYS A 37 19.00 11.01 -6.74
C LYS A 37 17.64 10.53 -7.26
N TRP A 38 17.62 9.43 -8.03
CA TRP A 38 16.39 8.88 -8.58
C TRP A 38 15.45 8.34 -7.49
N ARG A 39 16.00 7.67 -6.48
CA ARG A 39 15.21 7.22 -5.34
C ARG A 39 14.60 8.38 -4.54
N ALA A 40 15.35 9.48 -4.38
CA ALA A 40 14.84 10.68 -3.74
C ALA A 40 13.68 11.30 -4.54
N LEU A 41 13.82 11.39 -5.87
CA LEU A 41 12.76 11.88 -6.74
C LEU A 41 11.49 11.01 -6.62
N VAL A 42 11.64 9.69 -6.74
CA VAL A 42 10.51 8.75 -6.60
C VAL A 42 9.91 8.83 -5.19
N GLY A 43 10.75 8.82 -4.14
CA GLY A 43 10.29 8.87 -2.75
C GLY A 43 9.51 10.16 -2.43
N TRP A 44 10.04 11.32 -2.80
CA TRP A 44 9.32 12.59 -2.62
C TRP A 44 8.06 12.69 -3.47
N GLY A 45 8.09 12.15 -4.71
CA GLY A 45 6.90 12.04 -5.55
C GLY A 45 5.79 11.20 -4.91
N LEU A 46 6.15 10.04 -4.35
CA LEU A 46 5.19 9.17 -3.64
C LEU A 46 4.64 9.82 -2.36
N ILE A 47 5.49 10.52 -1.59
CA ILE A 47 5.03 11.27 -0.41
C ILE A 47 4.06 12.38 -0.83
N ALA A 48 4.40 13.14 -1.88
CA ALA A 48 3.54 14.21 -2.39
C ALA A 48 2.18 13.68 -2.88
N VAL A 49 2.18 12.57 -3.63
CA VAL A 49 0.95 11.89 -4.07
C VAL A 49 0.12 11.43 -2.87
N PHE A 50 0.75 10.77 -1.89
CA PHE A 50 0.06 10.30 -0.68
C PHE A 50 -0.58 11.44 0.10
N VAL A 51 0.12 12.55 0.26
CA VAL A 51 -0.40 13.71 1.01
C VAL A 51 -1.46 14.48 0.21
N ALA A 52 -1.31 14.59 -1.12
CA ALA A 52 -2.20 15.41 -1.96
C ALA A 52 -3.52 14.73 -2.34
N LEU A 53 -3.53 13.41 -2.56
CA LEU A 53 -4.70 12.69 -3.06
C LEU A 53 -6.00 12.91 -2.28
N PRO A 54 -6.04 12.93 -0.92
CA PRO A 54 -7.27 13.18 -0.17
C PRO A 54 -7.84 14.59 -0.36
N TRP A 55 -7.00 15.55 -0.80
CA TRP A 55 -7.39 16.94 -1.01
C TRP A 55 -7.86 17.23 -2.44
N ILE A 56 -7.51 16.35 -3.38
CA ILE A 56 -7.97 16.47 -4.77
C ILE A 56 -9.44 16.05 -4.82
N ARG A 57 -10.29 16.89 -5.43
CA ARG A 57 -11.71 16.62 -5.59
C ARG A 57 -12.06 16.40 -7.05
N ILE A 58 -12.82 15.36 -7.31
CA ILE A 58 -13.35 15.01 -8.61
C ILE A 58 -14.84 14.77 -8.44
N GLY A 59 -15.68 15.54 -9.15
CA GLY A 59 -17.13 15.48 -8.99
C GLY A 59 -17.64 15.84 -7.59
N GLY A 60 -16.95 16.76 -6.88
CA GLY A 60 -17.32 17.20 -5.54
C GLY A 60 -16.84 16.31 -4.39
N ARG A 61 -16.30 15.13 -4.67
CA ARG A 61 -15.79 14.15 -3.68
C ARG A 61 -14.27 14.04 -3.73
N PRO A 62 -13.60 13.59 -2.63
CA PRO A 62 -12.18 13.27 -2.66
C PRO A 62 -11.87 12.26 -3.76
N ALA A 63 -10.72 12.42 -4.42
CA ALA A 63 -10.30 11.51 -5.50
C ALA A 63 -10.22 10.04 -5.06
N ILE A 64 -9.81 9.81 -3.81
CA ILE A 64 -9.86 8.50 -3.15
C ILE A 64 -10.48 8.70 -1.77
N TRP A 65 -11.59 8.01 -1.52
CA TRP A 65 -12.27 8.02 -0.23
C TRP A 65 -12.83 6.64 0.09
N LEU A 66 -12.41 6.07 1.21
CA LEU A 66 -12.75 4.73 1.67
C LEU A 66 -13.69 4.83 2.88
N ASN A 67 -14.94 5.21 2.66
CA ASN A 67 -15.94 5.36 3.71
C ASN A 67 -16.39 3.97 4.23
N LEU A 68 -15.67 3.45 5.22
CA LEU A 68 -15.97 2.14 5.80
C LEU A 68 -17.33 2.09 6.52
N PRO A 69 -17.70 3.08 7.36
CA PRO A 69 -19.02 3.09 8.00
C PRO A 69 -20.15 3.16 6.97
N GLY A 70 -19.98 3.99 5.93
CA GLY A 70 -20.95 4.13 4.85
C GLY A 70 -20.91 2.97 3.83
N ARG A 71 -19.89 2.13 3.86
CA ARG A 71 -19.65 1.07 2.85
C ARG A 71 -19.61 1.60 1.43
N GLU A 72 -19.02 2.79 1.26
CA GLU A 72 -18.86 3.49 -0.01
C GLU A 72 -17.38 3.72 -0.27
N PHE A 73 -16.94 3.39 -1.46
CA PHE A 73 -15.58 3.59 -1.89
C PHE A 73 -15.56 4.50 -3.11
N THR A 74 -14.96 5.66 -2.99
CA THR A 74 -14.83 6.59 -4.13
C THR A 74 -13.43 6.47 -4.72
N PHE A 75 -13.37 6.25 -6.04
CA PHE A 75 -12.14 6.20 -6.82
C PHE A 75 -12.29 7.10 -8.05
N PHE A 76 -11.56 8.22 -8.08
CA PHE A 76 -11.52 9.15 -9.21
C PHE A 76 -12.90 9.57 -9.71
N GLY A 77 -13.80 9.93 -8.78
CA GLY A 77 -15.16 10.37 -9.06
C GLY A 77 -16.19 9.25 -9.26
N LYS A 78 -15.78 8.00 -9.31
CA LYS A 78 -16.70 6.84 -9.34
C LYS A 78 -16.94 6.33 -7.94
N VAL A 79 -18.21 6.12 -7.60
CA VAL A 79 -18.62 5.55 -6.31
C VAL A 79 -18.88 4.06 -6.50
N LEU A 80 -18.18 3.25 -5.73
CA LEU A 80 -18.39 1.81 -5.61
C LEU A 80 -19.14 1.53 -4.32
N LEU A 81 -20.20 0.76 -4.41
CA LEU A 81 -21.00 0.30 -3.26
C LEU A 81 -20.56 -1.10 -2.81
N SER A 82 -21.05 -1.51 -1.65
CA SER A 82 -20.82 -2.89 -1.15
C SER A 82 -21.35 -3.97 -2.10
N THR A 83 -22.32 -3.66 -2.96
CA THR A 83 -22.85 -4.54 -4.01
C THR A 83 -21.87 -4.75 -5.18
N ASP A 84 -20.90 -3.86 -5.37
CA ASP A 84 -19.89 -3.95 -6.43
C ASP A 84 -18.74 -4.90 -6.07
N THR A 85 -19.03 -5.95 -5.30
CA THR A 85 -18.05 -6.93 -4.80
C THR A 85 -17.19 -7.51 -5.91
N LEU A 86 -17.75 -7.75 -7.10
CA LEU A 86 -17.02 -8.27 -8.25
C LEU A 86 -15.93 -7.30 -8.74
N ILE A 87 -16.24 -6.01 -8.80
CA ILE A 87 -15.27 -4.96 -9.19
C ILE A 87 -14.14 -4.90 -8.18
N LEU A 88 -14.48 -4.87 -6.88
CA LEU A 88 -13.49 -4.84 -5.81
C LEU A 88 -12.63 -6.12 -5.81
N MET A 89 -13.23 -7.29 -6.00
CA MET A 89 -12.51 -8.55 -6.08
C MET A 89 -11.55 -8.60 -7.28
N LEU A 90 -12.00 -8.23 -8.47
CA LEU A 90 -11.15 -8.19 -9.67
C LEU A 90 -10.02 -7.16 -9.51
N GLY A 91 -10.31 -6.00 -8.93
CA GLY A 91 -9.31 -4.97 -8.64
C GLY A 91 -8.24 -5.46 -7.66
N MET A 92 -8.65 -6.07 -6.55
CA MET A 92 -7.72 -6.65 -5.58
C MET A 92 -6.87 -7.76 -6.19
N LEU A 93 -7.47 -8.65 -6.98
CA LEU A 93 -6.75 -9.72 -7.65
C LEU A 93 -5.74 -9.17 -8.66
N ALA A 94 -6.11 -8.13 -9.43
CA ALA A 94 -5.20 -7.44 -10.35
C ALA A 94 -4.02 -6.81 -9.62
N ILE A 95 -4.23 -6.19 -8.44
CA ILE A 95 -3.15 -5.66 -7.58
C ILE A 95 -2.23 -6.80 -7.13
N PHE A 96 -2.78 -7.91 -6.67
CA PHE A 96 -1.99 -9.09 -6.26
C PHE A 96 -1.11 -9.60 -7.40
N VAL A 97 -1.69 -9.85 -8.57
CA VAL A 97 -0.93 -10.34 -9.75
C VAL A 97 0.12 -9.31 -10.18
N THR A 98 -0.17 -8.02 -10.10
CA THR A 98 0.82 -6.94 -10.37
C THR A 98 2.01 -7.02 -9.43
N ILE A 99 1.79 -7.26 -8.14
CA ILE A 99 2.85 -7.44 -7.15
C ILE A 99 3.74 -8.64 -7.50
N PHE A 100 3.15 -9.77 -7.87
CA PHE A 100 3.90 -10.97 -8.31
C PHE A 100 4.70 -10.69 -9.58
N LEU A 101 4.10 -10.02 -10.56
CA LEU A 101 4.76 -9.65 -11.81
C LEU A 101 5.97 -8.72 -11.55
N LEU A 102 5.77 -7.67 -10.76
CA LEU A 102 6.86 -6.75 -10.41
C LEU A 102 7.98 -7.45 -9.66
N THR A 103 7.65 -8.38 -8.76
CA THR A 103 8.66 -9.16 -8.05
C THR A 103 9.43 -10.10 -8.97
N ALA A 104 8.75 -10.78 -9.89
CA ALA A 104 9.39 -11.67 -10.84
C ALA A 104 10.34 -10.95 -11.81
N LEU A 105 10.02 -9.71 -12.20
CA LEU A 105 10.82 -8.89 -13.11
C LEU A 105 11.91 -8.09 -12.38
N LEU A 106 11.51 -7.33 -11.37
CA LEU A 106 12.33 -6.32 -10.72
C LEU A 106 12.89 -6.78 -9.36
N GLY A 107 12.62 -8.03 -8.97
CA GLY A 107 13.06 -8.52 -7.68
C GLY A 107 12.54 -7.67 -6.53
N ARG A 108 13.43 -7.24 -5.64
CA ARG A 108 13.09 -6.47 -4.43
C ARG A 108 13.20 -4.96 -4.60
N VAL A 109 13.14 -4.45 -5.83
CA VAL A 109 13.24 -3.02 -6.11
C VAL A 109 12.13 -2.22 -5.43
N TRP A 110 10.90 -2.77 -5.36
CA TRP A 110 9.80 -2.12 -4.63
C TRP A 110 10.19 -1.78 -3.18
N CYS A 111 10.82 -2.71 -2.46
CA CYS A 111 11.23 -2.50 -1.07
C CYS A 111 12.18 -1.32 -0.90
N GLY A 112 13.10 -1.12 -1.84
CA GLY A 112 14.09 -0.03 -1.77
C GLY A 112 13.63 1.29 -2.36
N TRP A 113 12.59 1.30 -3.22
CA TRP A 113 12.21 2.49 -4.00
C TRP A 113 10.80 3.01 -3.71
N GLY A 114 9.81 2.12 -3.53
CA GLY A 114 8.40 2.50 -3.44
C GLY A 114 7.73 2.16 -2.10
N CYS A 115 8.32 1.28 -1.31
CA CYS A 115 7.74 0.88 -0.03
C CYS A 115 7.67 2.07 0.94
N PRO A 116 6.49 2.37 1.53
CA PRO A 116 6.32 3.49 2.47
C PRO A 116 7.31 3.45 3.64
N GLN A 117 7.58 2.26 4.20
CA GLN A 117 8.56 2.07 5.26
C GLN A 117 9.94 2.63 4.88
N THR A 118 10.45 2.24 3.73
CA THR A 118 11.76 2.69 3.26
C THR A 118 11.75 4.16 2.84
N VAL A 119 10.68 4.60 2.16
CA VAL A 119 10.53 5.97 1.68
C VAL A 119 10.50 6.95 2.86
N TYR A 120 9.65 6.73 3.85
CA TYR A 120 9.58 7.61 5.02
C TYR A 120 10.86 7.56 5.83
N MET A 121 11.39 6.37 6.11
CA MET A 121 12.62 6.22 6.86
C MET A 121 13.80 6.95 6.22
N GLU A 122 14.01 6.78 4.90
CA GLU A 122 15.16 7.32 4.18
C GLU A 122 15.04 8.82 3.84
N PHE A 123 13.83 9.32 3.59
CA PHE A 123 13.63 10.67 3.06
C PHE A 123 13.02 11.66 4.07
N LEU A 124 12.36 11.17 5.13
CA LEU A 124 11.82 12.02 6.20
C LEU A 124 12.62 11.88 7.50
N TYR A 125 12.67 10.69 8.08
CA TYR A 125 13.19 10.51 9.45
C TYR A 125 14.71 10.53 9.54
N ARG A 126 15.43 9.74 8.73
CA ARG A 126 16.91 9.69 8.73
C ARG A 126 17.60 11.00 8.38
N PRO A 127 17.13 11.82 7.41
CA PRO A 127 17.75 13.11 7.13
C PRO A 127 17.73 14.05 8.33
N VAL A 128 16.63 14.09 9.07
CA VAL A 128 16.50 14.89 10.31
C VAL A 128 17.46 14.38 11.38
N GLU A 129 17.49 13.08 11.60
CA GLU A 129 18.42 12.46 12.56
C GLU A 129 19.87 12.80 12.22
N GLN A 130 20.31 12.58 10.98
CA GLN A 130 21.67 12.88 10.53
C GLN A 130 22.01 14.37 10.57
N ALA A 131 21.06 15.27 10.31
CA ALA A 131 21.24 16.70 10.41
C ALA A 131 21.45 17.13 11.87
N LEU A 132 20.63 16.63 12.78
CA LEU A 132 20.72 16.93 14.21
C LEU A 132 21.96 16.33 14.86
N GLU A 133 22.38 15.12 14.46
CA GLU A 133 23.65 14.54 14.92
C GLU A 133 24.85 15.39 14.48
N ARG A 134 24.87 15.85 13.23
CA ARG A 134 25.92 16.75 12.73
C ARG A 134 25.92 18.06 13.47
N TRP A 135 24.75 18.66 13.71
CA TRP A 135 24.61 19.89 14.48
C TRP A 135 25.08 19.72 15.93
N ALA A 136 24.76 18.60 16.58
CA ALA A 136 25.20 18.29 17.93
C ALA A 136 26.73 18.07 18.02
N LYS A 137 27.34 17.43 17.00
CA LYS A 137 28.79 17.21 16.91
C LYS A 137 29.59 18.48 16.58
N ALA A 138 29.01 19.41 15.85
CA ALA A 138 29.67 20.68 15.46
C ALA A 138 29.77 21.68 16.61
N GLY A 139 28.98 21.53 17.68
CA GLY A 139 29.01 22.41 18.85
C GLY A 139 29.98 21.93 19.93
N ARG A 140 30.78 22.86 20.48
CA ARG A 140 31.68 22.57 21.62
C ARG A 140 30.96 22.46 22.98
N GLY A 141 29.63 22.72 23.07
CA GLY A 141 28.85 22.76 24.31
C GLY A 141 28.03 21.50 24.57
N SER A 142 27.84 21.18 25.85
CA SER A 142 27.01 20.08 26.35
C SER A 142 25.51 20.28 25.99
N THR A 143 25.03 21.52 25.89
CA THR A 143 23.63 21.88 25.64
C THR A 143 23.11 21.34 24.31
N ARG A 144 23.88 21.44 23.22
CA ARG A 144 23.44 20.93 21.91
C ARG A 144 23.27 19.41 21.90
N LYS A 145 24.13 18.69 22.62
CA LYS A 145 24.03 17.22 22.75
C LYS A 145 22.79 16.81 23.54
N ALA A 146 22.41 17.58 24.57
CA ALA A 146 21.21 17.34 25.36
C ALA A 146 19.91 17.70 24.61
N VAL A 147 19.92 18.77 23.81
CA VAL A 147 18.72 19.28 23.10
C VAL A 147 18.45 18.53 21.79
N ALA A 148 19.49 18.03 21.12
CA ALA A 148 19.34 17.33 19.82
C ALA A 148 18.34 16.15 19.86
N PRO A 149 18.34 15.25 20.86
CA PRO A 149 17.36 14.17 20.92
C PRO A 149 15.93 14.70 21.15
N ILE A 150 15.73 15.76 21.91
CA ILE A 150 14.42 16.36 22.16
C ILE A 150 13.84 16.89 20.85
N ILE A 151 14.63 17.66 20.09
CA ILE A 151 14.23 18.16 18.76
C ILE A 151 13.97 16.97 17.82
N LYS A 152 14.82 15.94 17.82
CA LYS A 152 14.64 14.76 16.97
C LYS A 152 13.28 14.11 17.20
N TYR A 153 12.95 13.75 18.43
CA TYR A 153 11.70 13.08 18.74
C TYR A 153 10.47 14.00 18.56
N GLY A 154 10.63 15.31 18.81
CA GLY A 154 9.59 16.30 18.51
C GLY A 154 9.25 16.37 17.01
N LEU A 155 10.28 16.40 16.15
CA LEU A 155 10.08 16.36 14.69
C LEU A 155 9.54 15.01 14.21
N PHE A 156 10.00 13.90 14.80
CA PHE A 156 9.45 12.57 14.48
C PHE A 156 7.97 12.50 14.82
N LEU A 157 7.56 13.02 15.98
CA LEU A 157 6.16 13.12 16.38
C LEU A 157 5.36 13.99 15.41
N ALA A 158 5.87 15.16 15.04
CA ALA A 158 5.21 16.05 14.09
C ALA A 158 4.98 15.37 12.73
N PHE A 159 5.99 14.68 12.18
CA PHE A 159 5.83 13.92 10.93
C PHE A 159 4.81 12.78 11.09
N SER A 160 4.88 12.03 12.19
CA SER A 160 3.94 10.94 12.46
C SER A 160 2.50 11.45 12.57
N VAL A 161 2.28 12.60 13.22
CA VAL A 161 0.96 13.24 13.31
C VAL A 161 0.44 13.65 11.93
N VAL A 162 1.26 14.33 11.11
CA VAL A 162 0.86 14.74 9.76
C VAL A 162 0.52 13.52 8.88
N LEU A 163 1.35 12.50 8.89
CA LEU A 163 1.12 11.28 8.10
C LEU A 163 -0.09 10.50 8.59
N ALA A 164 -0.31 10.41 9.91
CA ALA A 164 -1.49 9.76 10.49
C ALA A 164 -2.79 10.50 10.16
N HIS A 165 -2.81 11.84 10.19
CA HIS A 165 -3.96 12.62 9.76
C HIS A 165 -4.22 12.46 8.26
N THR A 166 -3.18 12.44 7.44
CA THR A 166 -3.31 12.15 6.00
C THR A 166 -3.89 10.77 5.76
N PHE A 167 -3.43 9.76 6.50
CA PHE A 167 -3.97 8.41 6.43
C PHE A 167 -5.46 8.37 6.82
N LEU A 168 -5.82 9.02 7.93
CA LEU A 168 -7.21 9.09 8.39
C LEU A 168 -8.11 9.81 7.38
N ALA A 169 -7.61 10.84 6.68
CA ALA A 169 -8.35 11.57 5.67
C ALA A 169 -8.85 10.70 4.49
N TYR A 170 -8.15 9.60 4.19
CA TYR A 170 -8.64 8.62 3.20
C TYR A 170 -9.91 7.89 3.64
N PHE A 171 -10.19 7.82 4.94
CA PHE A 171 -11.33 7.07 5.47
C PHE A 171 -12.51 7.96 5.85
N VAL A 172 -12.24 9.14 6.42
CA VAL A 172 -13.30 10.02 6.97
C VAL A 172 -13.56 11.28 6.14
N SER A 173 -12.84 11.50 5.09
CA SER A 173 -12.78 12.71 4.27
C SER A 173 -12.07 13.90 4.96
N THR A 174 -11.56 14.81 4.11
CA THR A 174 -10.85 16.01 4.60
C THR A 174 -11.79 17.00 5.26
N ASP A 175 -13.08 17.03 4.89
CA ASP A 175 -14.06 17.97 5.47
C ASP A 175 -14.44 17.54 6.88
N ALA A 176 -14.77 16.27 7.09
CA ALA A 176 -15.05 15.74 8.42
C ALA A 176 -13.83 15.90 9.34
N LEU A 177 -12.63 15.60 8.81
CA LEU A 177 -11.40 15.72 9.58
C LEU A 177 -11.13 17.16 10.05
N ARG A 178 -11.37 18.16 9.19
CA ARG A 178 -11.24 19.58 9.57
C ARG A 178 -12.15 19.95 10.72
N VAL A 179 -13.41 19.52 10.70
CA VAL A 179 -14.37 19.77 11.78
C VAL A 179 -13.91 19.07 13.06
N TRP A 180 -13.55 17.82 12.99
CA TRP A 180 -13.14 17.03 14.17
C TRP A 180 -11.86 17.54 14.83
N MET A 181 -10.93 18.10 14.06
CA MET A 181 -9.71 18.72 14.61
C MET A 181 -10.01 19.97 15.48
N THR A 182 -11.18 20.60 15.34
CA THR A 182 -11.61 21.75 16.16
C THR A 182 -12.52 21.36 17.32
N GLN A 183 -12.92 20.10 17.41
CA GLN A 183 -13.81 19.55 18.43
C GLN A 183 -13.05 18.75 19.48
N SER A 184 -13.73 18.43 20.59
CA SER A 184 -13.16 17.61 21.64
C SER A 184 -12.91 16.17 21.15
N PRO A 185 -11.77 15.53 21.49
CA PRO A 185 -11.53 14.12 21.18
C PRO A 185 -12.62 13.16 21.69
N PHE A 186 -13.33 13.55 22.74
CA PHE A 186 -14.40 12.74 23.33
C PHE A 186 -15.68 12.72 22.49
N GLU A 187 -15.86 13.67 21.57
CA GLU A 187 -16.99 13.70 20.66
C GLU A 187 -16.82 12.67 19.52
N HIS A 188 -15.57 12.35 19.16
CA HIS A 188 -15.22 11.40 18.11
C HIS A 188 -14.18 10.38 18.59
N PRO A 189 -14.49 9.54 19.61
CA PRO A 189 -13.50 8.70 20.28
C PRO A 189 -12.89 7.63 19.36
N GLY A 190 -13.66 7.06 18.42
CA GLY A 190 -13.19 6.05 17.48
C GLY A 190 -12.08 6.58 16.54
N PRO A 191 -12.33 7.61 15.74
CA PRO A 191 -11.32 8.25 14.90
C PRO A 191 -10.11 8.77 15.67
N PHE A 192 -10.33 9.35 16.86
CA PHE A 192 -9.23 9.79 17.72
C PHE A 192 -8.35 8.63 18.19
N PHE A 193 -8.95 7.51 18.58
CA PHE A 193 -8.20 6.31 18.94
C PHE A 193 -7.37 5.77 17.77
N VAL A 194 -7.97 5.67 16.56
CA VAL A 194 -7.26 5.21 15.36
C VAL A 194 -6.08 6.12 15.04
N MET A 195 -6.29 7.44 15.08
CA MET A 195 -5.23 8.44 14.84
C MET A 195 -4.09 8.30 15.86
N THR A 196 -4.42 8.25 17.16
CA THR A 196 -3.42 8.14 18.24
C THR A 196 -2.65 6.82 18.18
N ALA A 197 -3.34 5.70 17.90
CA ALA A 197 -2.72 4.40 17.71
C ALA A 197 -1.77 4.41 16.49
N THR A 198 -2.18 5.03 15.39
CA THR A 198 -1.35 5.16 14.18
C THR A 198 -0.09 5.99 14.47
N VAL A 199 -0.24 7.14 15.16
CA VAL A 199 0.92 7.96 15.59
C VAL A 199 1.86 7.16 16.49
N GLY A 200 1.31 6.43 17.46
CA GLY A 200 2.09 5.59 18.39
C GLY A 200 2.85 4.48 17.66
N LEU A 201 2.20 3.78 16.73
CA LEU A 201 2.82 2.76 15.89
C LEU A 201 3.91 3.33 14.98
N MET A 202 3.68 4.49 14.36
CA MET A 202 4.69 5.17 13.54
C MET A 202 5.87 5.63 14.37
N MET A 203 5.64 6.18 15.57
CA MET A 203 6.72 6.56 16.49
C MET A 203 7.52 5.33 16.93
N PHE A 204 6.85 4.24 17.30
CA PHE A 204 7.52 2.98 17.63
C PHE A 204 8.36 2.46 16.47
N ASP A 205 7.79 2.45 15.26
CA ASP A 205 8.47 1.95 14.07
C ASP A 205 9.68 2.84 13.71
N PHE A 206 9.50 4.13 13.45
CA PHE A 206 10.57 4.98 12.93
C PHE A 206 11.60 5.42 13.97
N ALA A 207 11.23 5.50 15.26
CA ALA A 207 12.16 5.84 16.33
C ALA A 207 12.90 4.63 16.87
N TYR A 208 12.22 3.49 17.00
CA TYR A 208 12.79 2.31 17.65
C TYR A 208 12.97 1.13 16.70
N PHE A 209 11.92 0.66 15.99
CA PHE A 209 11.97 -0.59 15.24
C PHE A 209 12.75 -0.48 13.92
N ARG A 210 12.49 0.55 13.12
CA ARG A 210 13.27 0.99 11.94
C ARG A 210 13.42 -0.12 10.88
N GLU A 211 14.69 -0.45 10.56
CA GLU A 211 15.06 -1.49 9.59
C GLU A 211 14.64 -2.91 9.99
N GLN A 212 14.38 -3.16 11.27
CA GLN A 212 13.90 -4.47 11.73
C GLN A 212 12.51 -4.80 11.20
N MET A 213 11.71 -3.78 10.86
CA MET A 213 10.44 -3.99 10.16
C MET A 213 10.63 -4.78 8.88
N CYS A 214 11.62 -4.42 8.06
CA CYS A 214 11.92 -5.08 6.79
C CYS A 214 12.57 -6.45 6.93
N THR A 215 13.38 -6.67 7.98
CA THR A 215 14.19 -7.88 8.16
C THR A 215 13.49 -8.96 8.98
N VAL A 216 12.64 -8.57 9.94
CA VAL A 216 12.04 -9.49 10.92
C VAL A 216 10.54 -9.66 10.72
N ILE A 217 9.77 -8.56 10.68
CA ILE A 217 8.30 -8.63 10.75
C ILE A 217 7.65 -8.71 9.37
N CYS A 218 8.13 -7.97 8.38
CA CYS A 218 7.42 -7.79 7.11
C CYS A 218 7.20 -9.14 6.38
N PRO A 219 5.96 -9.64 6.30
CA PRO A 219 5.68 -10.90 5.62
C PRO A 219 5.93 -10.81 4.13
N TYR A 220 5.72 -9.61 3.54
CA TYR A 220 5.97 -9.35 2.13
C TYR A 220 7.44 -9.52 1.76
N ALA A 221 8.37 -9.10 2.61
CA ALA A 221 9.79 -9.26 2.37
C ALA A 221 10.20 -10.75 2.27
N ARG A 222 9.59 -11.61 3.09
CA ARG A 222 9.80 -13.07 3.05
C ARG A 222 9.14 -13.72 1.84
N LEU A 223 7.88 -13.37 1.55
CA LEU A 223 7.18 -13.85 0.36
C LEU A 223 7.93 -13.48 -0.91
N GLN A 224 8.38 -12.24 -1.02
CA GLN A 224 9.12 -11.73 -2.16
C GLN A 224 10.43 -12.50 -2.38
N SER A 225 11.15 -12.83 -1.31
CA SER A 225 12.39 -13.60 -1.43
C SER A 225 12.17 -15.02 -1.93
N ALA A 226 11.05 -15.66 -1.54
CA ALA A 226 10.66 -16.97 -2.06
C ALA A 226 10.26 -16.96 -3.55
N LEU A 227 9.86 -15.80 -4.08
CA LEU A 227 9.49 -15.62 -5.48
C LEU A 227 10.68 -15.31 -6.39
N LEU A 228 11.86 -14.96 -5.84
CA LEU A 228 13.06 -14.70 -6.61
C LEU A 228 13.58 -16.00 -7.27
N ASP A 229 14.08 -15.87 -8.48
CA ASP A 229 14.79 -16.91 -9.20
C ASP A 229 16.15 -16.41 -9.71
N ARG A 230 16.95 -17.28 -10.30
CA ARG A 230 18.30 -16.93 -10.79
C ARG A 230 18.32 -15.84 -11.88
N ASP A 231 17.21 -15.62 -12.55
CA ASP A 231 17.07 -14.62 -13.60
C ASP A 231 16.40 -13.31 -13.11
N SER A 232 15.89 -13.27 -11.86
CA SER A 232 15.30 -12.07 -11.27
C SER A 232 16.35 -11.00 -11.03
N MET A 233 15.95 -9.72 -11.14
CA MET A 233 16.88 -8.61 -10.92
C MET A 233 17.25 -8.47 -9.44
N ILE A 234 18.54 -8.43 -9.17
CA ILE A 234 19.14 -8.27 -7.85
C ILE A 234 20.22 -7.20 -7.89
N VAL A 235 20.61 -6.69 -6.72
CA VAL A 235 21.89 -6.00 -6.57
C VAL A 235 22.93 -7.06 -6.20
N GLY A 236 24.00 -7.17 -6.95
CA GLY A 236 25.03 -8.17 -6.72
C GLY A 236 26.44 -7.63 -6.86
N PHE A 237 27.37 -8.26 -6.17
CA PHE A 237 28.81 -8.05 -6.27
C PHE A 237 29.38 -9.04 -7.27
N ASP A 238 30.27 -8.59 -8.13
CA ASP A 238 30.94 -9.42 -9.12
C ASP A 238 32.19 -10.06 -8.51
N GLU A 239 32.04 -11.27 -7.97
CA GLU A 239 33.12 -12.00 -7.31
C GLU A 239 34.28 -12.31 -8.27
N LYS A 240 33.98 -12.68 -9.52
CA LYS A 240 35.01 -13.00 -10.53
C LYS A 240 35.93 -11.83 -10.82
N ARG A 241 35.38 -10.62 -10.72
CA ARG A 241 36.13 -9.41 -10.95
C ARG A 241 36.73 -8.85 -9.65
N GLY A 242 36.04 -9.04 -8.52
CA GLY A 242 36.36 -8.39 -7.25
C GLY A 242 37.28 -9.16 -6.33
N GLU A 243 37.30 -10.50 -6.43
CA GLU A 243 38.14 -11.35 -5.58
C GLU A 243 39.47 -11.76 -6.27
N PRO A 244 40.51 -12.03 -5.49
CA PRO A 244 40.64 -11.83 -4.05
C PRO A 244 40.73 -10.34 -3.70
N ARG A 245 39.91 -9.91 -2.73
CA ARG A 245 39.84 -8.53 -2.26
C ARG A 245 41.02 -8.15 -1.38
N GLY A 246 41.53 -6.91 -1.51
CA GLY A 246 42.61 -6.46 -0.68
C GLY A 246 43.09 -5.04 -0.96
N LYS A 247 43.68 -4.40 0.05
CA LYS A 247 44.20 -3.02 -0.06
C LYS A 247 45.34 -2.88 -1.11
N GLY A 248 46.03 -3.98 -1.42
CA GLY A 248 47.08 -4.05 -2.45
C GLY A 248 46.57 -3.73 -3.86
N ALA A 249 45.31 -4.03 -4.15
CA ALA A 249 44.66 -3.77 -5.43
C ALA A 249 44.82 -2.31 -5.93
N VAL A 250 44.83 -1.33 -5.04
CA VAL A 250 44.99 0.10 -5.39
C VAL A 250 46.33 0.35 -6.13
N LYS A 251 47.42 -0.26 -5.63
CA LYS A 251 48.74 -0.10 -6.27
C LYS A 251 48.78 -0.74 -7.64
N GLU A 252 48.21 -1.93 -7.76
CA GLU A 252 48.19 -2.70 -9.02
C GLU A 252 47.35 -2.01 -10.07
N ILE A 253 46.15 -1.51 -9.71
CA ILE A 253 45.23 -0.78 -10.58
C ILE A 253 45.90 0.49 -11.10
N ARG A 254 46.48 1.31 -10.20
CA ARG A 254 47.14 2.59 -10.59
C ARG A 254 48.38 2.40 -11.43
N LYS A 255 49.11 1.28 -11.27
CA LYS A 255 50.28 0.95 -12.08
C LYS A 255 49.93 0.29 -13.42
N GLY A 256 48.65 -0.07 -13.65
CA GLY A 256 48.23 -0.75 -14.86
C GLY A 256 48.82 -2.14 -15.02
N VAL A 257 49.05 -2.86 -13.90
CA VAL A 257 49.60 -4.21 -13.88
C VAL A 257 48.60 -5.15 -14.56
N THR A 258 49.06 -5.94 -15.55
CA THR A 258 48.20 -6.84 -16.34
C THR A 258 47.89 -8.15 -15.57
N GLU A 259 48.90 -8.70 -14.91
CA GLU A 259 48.75 -9.89 -14.03
C GLU A 259 48.68 -9.41 -12.58
N ARG A 260 47.42 -9.25 -12.08
CA ARG A 260 47.17 -8.73 -10.74
C ARG A 260 46.98 -9.88 -9.75
N GLN A 261 47.56 -9.70 -8.57
CA GLN A 261 47.36 -10.60 -7.43
C GLN A 261 45.97 -10.39 -6.79
N TYR A 262 45.43 -9.15 -6.91
CA TYR A 262 44.15 -8.76 -6.34
C TYR A 262 43.12 -8.46 -7.44
N GLY A 263 41.85 -8.74 -7.14
CA GLY A 263 40.73 -8.26 -7.92
C GLY A 263 40.56 -6.74 -7.80
N ASP A 264 39.43 -6.23 -8.33
CA ASP A 264 39.14 -4.78 -8.29
C ASP A 264 38.66 -4.30 -6.92
N CYS A 265 38.27 -5.22 -6.00
CA CYS A 265 37.78 -4.84 -4.66
C CYS A 265 38.97 -4.52 -3.71
N ILE A 266 39.03 -3.27 -3.29
CA ILE A 266 40.09 -2.77 -2.38
C ILE A 266 39.76 -2.95 -0.89
N ASP A 267 38.73 -3.68 -0.57
CA ASP A 267 38.25 -3.93 0.80
C ASP A 267 38.02 -2.68 1.65
N CYS A 268 37.44 -1.63 1.06
CA CYS A 268 37.19 -0.35 1.75
C CYS A 268 35.94 -0.38 2.65
N GLY A 269 35.06 -1.35 2.51
CA GLY A 269 33.80 -1.49 3.24
C GLY A 269 32.78 -0.35 3.01
N ALA A 270 32.92 0.43 1.94
CA ALA A 270 31.99 1.53 1.65
C ALA A 270 30.58 1.04 1.37
N CYS A 271 30.45 -0.09 0.63
CA CYS A 271 29.19 -0.76 0.32
C CYS A 271 28.44 -1.21 1.60
N VAL A 272 29.15 -1.71 2.59
CA VAL A 272 28.59 -2.13 3.90
C VAL A 272 28.14 -0.93 4.73
N LYS A 273 28.99 0.11 4.79
CA LYS A 273 28.70 1.33 5.59
C LYS A 273 27.53 2.13 5.09
N THR A 274 27.17 2.02 3.80
CA THR A 274 26.02 2.72 3.21
C THR A 274 24.75 1.88 3.23
N CYS A 275 24.82 0.59 3.55
CA CYS A 275 23.68 -0.31 3.51
C CYS A 275 22.65 0.03 4.60
N PRO A 276 21.38 0.34 4.24
CA PRO A 276 20.35 0.69 5.21
C PRO A 276 19.90 -0.50 6.08
N THR A 277 20.12 -1.73 5.63
CA THR A 277 19.83 -2.97 6.38
C THR A 277 21.08 -3.63 6.97
N GLY A 278 22.26 -3.04 6.75
CA GLY A 278 23.51 -3.44 7.40
C GLY A 278 24.17 -4.72 6.88
N ILE A 279 23.76 -5.21 5.68
CA ILE A 279 24.35 -6.40 5.06
C ILE A 279 25.71 -6.09 4.42
N ASP A 280 26.50 -7.12 4.25
CA ASP A 280 27.68 -7.10 3.37
C ASP A 280 27.31 -7.72 2.01
N ILE A 281 27.17 -6.90 0.98
CA ILE A 281 26.78 -7.35 -0.36
C ILE A 281 27.86 -8.24 -1.02
N ARG A 282 29.07 -8.24 -0.49
CA ARG A 282 30.18 -9.04 -1.01
C ARG A 282 30.06 -10.52 -0.63
N ASP A 283 29.29 -10.81 0.42
CA ASP A 283 29.03 -12.18 0.87
C ASP A 283 27.84 -12.82 0.11
N GLY A 284 27.53 -12.29 -1.08
CA GLY A 284 26.46 -12.77 -1.95
C GLY A 284 25.08 -12.18 -1.68
N LEU A 285 24.06 -12.79 -2.27
CA LEU A 285 22.67 -12.34 -2.12
C LEU A 285 22.12 -12.74 -0.76
N GLN A 286 21.72 -11.74 0.04
CA GLN A 286 21.14 -11.92 1.37
C GLN A 286 19.67 -11.57 1.39
N LEU A 287 18.91 -12.25 2.26
CA LEU A 287 17.46 -12.06 2.43
C LEU A 287 17.09 -10.63 2.82
N GLU A 288 17.94 -9.94 3.53
CA GLU A 288 17.73 -8.57 4.03
C GLU A 288 18.01 -7.49 2.99
N CYS A 289 18.54 -7.85 1.81
CA CYS A 289 18.76 -6.89 0.74
C CYS A 289 17.44 -6.34 0.22
N ILE A 290 17.22 -5.03 0.33
CA ILE A 290 16.01 -4.34 -0.17
C ILE A 290 16.14 -3.82 -1.60
N GLY A 291 17.22 -4.12 -2.32
CA GLY A 291 17.41 -3.68 -3.69
C GLY A 291 17.54 -2.17 -3.89
N CYS A 292 18.04 -1.44 -2.90
CA CYS A 292 18.07 0.04 -2.92
C CYS A 292 19.24 0.65 -3.71
N ALA A 293 20.24 -0.15 -4.11
CA ALA A 293 21.43 0.24 -4.87
C ALA A 293 22.30 1.36 -4.25
N GLN A 294 22.22 1.63 -2.94
CA GLN A 294 23.13 2.56 -2.26
C GLN A 294 24.57 2.06 -2.29
N CYS A 295 24.78 0.74 -2.20
CA CYS A 295 26.09 0.11 -2.31
C CYS A 295 26.70 0.26 -3.72
N VAL A 296 25.86 0.35 -4.76
CA VAL A 296 26.32 0.62 -6.13
C VAL A 296 26.91 2.04 -6.21
N ASP A 297 26.16 3.05 -5.76
CA ASP A 297 26.63 4.44 -5.74
C ASP A 297 27.93 4.60 -4.91
N ALA A 298 28.03 3.91 -3.76
CA ALA A 298 29.19 3.95 -2.89
C ALA A 298 30.42 3.27 -3.54
N CYS A 299 30.22 2.13 -4.20
CA CYS A 299 31.29 1.39 -4.86
C CYS A 299 31.79 2.15 -6.10
N ASP A 300 30.87 2.60 -6.96
CA ASP A 300 31.23 3.34 -8.19
C ASP A 300 32.03 4.60 -7.86
N ALA A 301 31.67 5.33 -6.79
CA ALA A 301 32.43 6.50 -6.37
C ALA A 301 33.89 6.17 -5.99
N ILE A 302 34.11 5.02 -5.35
CA ILE A 302 35.47 4.54 -5.00
C ILE A 302 36.21 4.04 -6.25
N MET A 303 35.51 3.29 -7.13
CA MET A 303 36.12 2.81 -8.37
C MET A 303 36.64 3.95 -9.23
N VAL A 304 35.86 4.99 -9.39
CA VAL A 304 36.27 6.23 -10.11
C VAL A 304 37.51 6.86 -9.47
N GLN A 305 37.56 6.95 -8.12
CA GLN A 305 38.71 7.55 -7.42
C GLN A 305 40.03 6.77 -7.58
N ILE A 306 39.96 5.46 -7.73
CA ILE A 306 41.14 4.61 -7.91
C ILE A 306 41.51 4.38 -9.38
N GLY A 307 40.65 4.84 -10.33
CA GLY A 307 40.84 4.62 -11.78
C GLY A 307 40.43 3.25 -12.27
N ALA A 308 39.57 2.54 -11.50
CA ALA A 308 39.01 1.25 -11.89
C ALA A 308 37.66 1.42 -12.60
N PRO A 309 37.29 0.48 -13.49
CA PRO A 309 35.96 0.50 -14.13
C PRO A 309 34.85 0.38 -13.11
N THR A 310 33.76 1.15 -13.26
CA THR A 310 32.56 1.08 -12.43
C THR A 310 31.80 -0.25 -12.60
N GLY A 311 30.76 -0.50 -11.77
CA GLY A 311 29.87 -1.63 -11.91
C GLY A 311 30.40 -2.91 -11.27
N LEU A 312 31.34 -2.82 -10.32
CA LEU A 312 31.76 -3.95 -9.49
C LEU A 312 30.59 -4.45 -8.62
N VAL A 313 29.80 -3.52 -8.08
CA VAL A 313 28.47 -3.78 -7.53
C VAL A 313 27.45 -3.17 -8.49
N ARG A 314 26.45 -3.96 -8.92
CA ARG A 314 25.49 -3.49 -9.93
C ARG A 314 24.14 -4.19 -9.83
N TYR A 315 23.13 -3.61 -10.46
CA TYR A 315 21.92 -4.38 -10.78
C TYR A 315 22.23 -5.41 -11.84
N THR A 316 21.89 -6.65 -11.55
CA THR A 316 22.20 -7.82 -12.38
C THR A 316 21.24 -8.96 -12.03
N SER A 317 21.51 -10.18 -12.49
CA SER A 317 20.87 -11.40 -12.02
C SER A 317 21.93 -12.39 -11.51
N GLN A 318 21.52 -13.32 -10.66
CA GLN A 318 22.42 -14.36 -10.17
C GLN A 318 23.03 -15.16 -11.35
N ARG A 319 22.20 -15.49 -12.34
CA ARG A 319 22.67 -16.13 -13.57
C ARG A 319 23.78 -15.34 -14.26
N ASN A 320 23.64 -14.02 -14.37
CA ASN A 320 24.67 -13.19 -15.02
C ASN A 320 25.98 -13.19 -14.23
N LEU A 321 25.93 -13.14 -12.90
CA LEU A 321 27.13 -13.22 -12.05
C LEU A 321 27.83 -14.57 -12.18
N GLU A 322 27.08 -15.68 -12.18
CA GLU A 322 27.63 -17.03 -12.24
C GLU A 322 28.16 -17.39 -13.63
N THR A 323 27.39 -17.07 -14.69
CA THR A 323 27.68 -17.57 -16.04
C THR A 323 28.16 -16.52 -17.04
N GLY A 324 28.02 -15.22 -16.71
CA GLY A 324 28.24 -14.12 -17.65
C GLY A 324 27.11 -13.92 -18.67
N LEU A 325 26.10 -14.80 -18.70
CA LEU A 325 25.00 -14.74 -19.67
C LEU A 325 23.93 -13.73 -19.20
N ALA A 326 23.28 -13.07 -20.15
CA ALA A 326 22.14 -12.21 -19.84
C ALA A 326 20.99 -12.98 -19.19
N SER A 327 20.23 -12.31 -18.31
CA SER A 327 19.01 -12.89 -17.72
C SER A 327 18.00 -13.22 -18.81
N ARG A 328 17.31 -14.34 -18.66
CA ARG A 328 16.21 -14.72 -19.56
C ARG A 328 14.97 -13.92 -19.22
N LEU A 329 14.59 -13.01 -20.11
CA LEU A 329 13.35 -12.24 -19.93
C LEU A 329 12.09 -13.08 -20.26
N LEU A 330 12.19 -13.94 -21.27
CA LEU A 330 11.09 -14.84 -21.66
C LEU A 330 11.13 -16.13 -20.84
N ARG A 331 10.36 -16.17 -19.78
CA ARG A 331 10.16 -17.28 -18.86
C ARG A 331 8.68 -17.56 -18.66
N ALA A 332 8.30 -18.75 -18.23
CA ALA A 332 6.90 -19.08 -17.97
C ALA A 332 6.23 -18.05 -17.06
N ARG A 333 6.90 -17.59 -16.00
CA ARG A 333 6.36 -16.58 -15.07
C ARG A 333 6.18 -15.21 -15.71
N THR A 334 7.14 -14.76 -16.53
CA THR A 334 7.10 -13.45 -17.19
C THR A 334 6.13 -13.38 -18.38
N LEU A 335 5.63 -14.51 -18.84
CA LEU A 335 4.56 -14.62 -19.83
C LEU A 335 3.19 -14.81 -19.16
N LEU A 336 3.11 -15.69 -18.16
CA LEU A 336 1.87 -16.04 -17.49
C LEU A 336 1.29 -14.86 -16.69
N TYR A 337 2.12 -14.17 -15.89
CA TYR A 337 1.61 -13.07 -15.05
C TYR A 337 1.06 -11.90 -15.85
N PRO A 338 1.71 -11.39 -16.92
CA PRO A 338 1.11 -10.37 -17.78
C PRO A 338 -0.15 -10.86 -18.49
N ALA A 339 -0.21 -12.13 -18.94
CA ALA A 339 -1.40 -12.67 -19.59
C ALA A 339 -2.60 -12.72 -18.63
N VAL A 340 -2.38 -13.22 -17.39
CA VAL A 340 -3.41 -13.23 -16.35
C VAL A 340 -3.83 -11.80 -15.97
N LEU A 341 -2.87 -10.88 -15.81
CA LEU A 341 -3.15 -9.48 -15.49
C LEU A 341 -3.97 -8.81 -16.60
N LEU A 342 -3.61 -9.03 -17.84
CA LEU A 342 -4.39 -8.51 -18.98
C LEU A 342 -5.81 -9.06 -18.98
N GLY A 343 -6.00 -10.36 -18.74
CA GLY A 343 -7.33 -10.98 -18.63
C GLY A 343 -8.16 -10.37 -17.50
N LEU A 344 -7.54 -10.14 -16.33
CA LEU A 344 -8.20 -9.48 -15.18
C LEU A 344 -8.57 -8.02 -15.48
N LEU A 345 -7.68 -7.26 -16.12
CA LEU A 345 -7.94 -5.87 -16.48
C LEU A 345 -9.03 -5.76 -17.55
N LEU A 346 -9.07 -6.68 -18.53
CA LEU A 346 -10.15 -6.74 -19.51
C LEU A 346 -11.48 -7.10 -18.85
N ALA A 347 -11.51 -8.10 -17.95
CA ALA A 347 -12.71 -8.45 -17.20
C ALA A 347 -13.19 -7.28 -16.35
N LEU A 348 -12.28 -6.60 -15.65
CA LEU A 348 -12.58 -5.41 -14.86
C LEU A 348 -13.15 -4.28 -15.74
N ALA A 349 -12.54 -4.01 -16.89
CA ALA A 349 -13.02 -2.99 -17.84
C ALA A 349 -14.42 -3.32 -18.36
N LEU A 350 -14.70 -4.58 -18.71
CA LEU A 350 -16.01 -5.04 -19.14
C LEU A 350 -17.07 -4.88 -18.04
N VAL A 351 -16.75 -5.27 -16.80
CA VAL A 351 -17.70 -5.12 -15.69
C VAL A 351 -17.98 -3.64 -15.43
N VAL A 352 -16.94 -2.80 -15.37
CA VAL A 352 -17.08 -1.34 -15.15
C VAL A 352 -17.85 -0.66 -16.28
N SER A 353 -17.64 -1.07 -17.54
CA SER A 353 -18.36 -0.49 -18.70
C SER A 353 -19.84 -0.86 -18.72
N ASN A 354 -20.19 -2.03 -18.19
CA ASN A 354 -21.58 -2.50 -18.10
C ASN A 354 -22.30 -2.03 -16.82
N THR A 355 -21.62 -1.29 -15.93
CA THR A 355 -22.24 -0.75 -14.73
C THR A 355 -23.11 0.47 -15.10
N THR A 356 -24.41 0.39 -14.80
CA THR A 356 -25.37 1.47 -15.07
C THR A 356 -25.20 2.66 -14.12
N GLY A 357 -25.70 3.84 -14.52
CA GLY A 357 -25.67 5.06 -13.68
C GLY A 357 -26.54 4.97 -12.44
N LEU A 358 -27.58 4.15 -12.45
CA LEU A 358 -28.44 3.82 -11.31
C LEU A 358 -27.99 2.52 -10.66
N GLN A 359 -27.80 2.57 -9.35
CA GLN A 359 -27.63 1.36 -8.55
C GLN A 359 -28.48 1.43 -7.28
N MET A 360 -29.18 0.35 -6.97
CA MET A 360 -29.94 0.23 -5.73
C MET A 360 -29.50 -0.94 -4.87
N GLU A 361 -29.64 -0.76 -3.57
CA GLU A 361 -29.40 -1.81 -2.55
C GLU A 361 -30.59 -1.84 -1.58
N LEU A 362 -31.10 -3.05 -1.34
CA LEU A 362 -32.14 -3.30 -0.34
C LEU A 362 -31.51 -3.89 0.91
N ILE A 363 -31.67 -3.21 2.03
CA ILE A 363 -31.06 -3.58 3.32
C ILE A 363 -32.16 -3.77 4.35
N ARG A 364 -32.04 -4.81 5.18
CA ARG A 364 -32.94 -4.96 6.35
C ARG A 364 -32.66 -3.85 7.37
N ASN A 365 -33.73 -3.23 7.88
CA ASN A 365 -33.56 -2.30 8.98
C ASN A 365 -33.10 -3.04 10.26
N PRO A 366 -32.27 -2.40 11.10
CA PRO A 366 -31.96 -2.90 12.43
C PRO A 366 -33.25 -2.98 13.26
N GLY A 367 -33.43 -4.07 14.01
CA GLY A 367 -34.62 -4.30 14.87
C GLY A 367 -35.48 -5.43 14.39
N ALA A 368 -36.80 -5.38 14.71
CA ALA A 368 -37.75 -6.41 14.32
C ALA A 368 -37.86 -6.48 12.79
N PRO A 369 -37.69 -7.66 12.17
CA PRO A 369 -37.72 -7.78 10.71
C PRO A 369 -39.11 -7.57 10.12
N PHE A 370 -40.15 -7.75 10.91
CA PHE A 370 -41.54 -7.45 10.57
C PHE A 370 -42.36 -7.18 11.84
N THR A 371 -43.52 -6.57 11.66
CA THR A 371 -44.56 -6.38 12.65
C THR A 371 -45.89 -6.84 12.10
N VAL A 372 -46.72 -7.48 12.90
CA VAL A 372 -48.11 -7.82 12.54
C VAL A 372 -48.98 -6.65 12.97
N ILE A 373 -49.66 -6.04 12.00
CA ILE A 373 -50.61 -4.93 12.23
C ILE A 373 -51.99 -5.42 12.64
N GLU A 374 -52.85 -4.52 13.11
CA GLU A 374 -54.17 -4.88 13.72
C GLU A 374 -55.10 -5.67 12.82
N ASP A 375 -54.96 -5.54 11.50
CA ASP A 375 -55.73 -6.31 10.48
C ASP A 375 -55.14 -7.69 10.14
N GLY A 376 -54.10 -8.14 10.88
CA GLY A 376 -53.43 -9.42 10.67
C GLY A 376 -52.43 -9.45 9.49
N ARG A 377 -52.24 -8.34 8.81
CA ARG A 377 -51.22 -8.22 7.75
C ARG A 377 -49.83 -8.06 8.35
N VAL A 378 -48.83 -8.41 7.58
CA VAL A 378 -47.40 -8.29 7.95
C VAL A 378 -46.80 -7.06 7.29
N GLN A 379 -46.27 -6.16 8.10
CA GLN A 379 -45.53 -4.98 7.64
C GLN A 379 -44.05 -5.17 7.90
N SER A 380 -43.25 -5.06 6.84
CA SER A 380 -41.79 -5.20 6.86
C SER A 380 -41.10 -3.87 6.47
N PRO A 381 -40.34 -3.26 7.38
CA PRO A 381 -39.55 -2.07 7.06
C PRO A 381 -38.27 -2.49 6.32
N VAL A 382 -38.09 -1.99 5.10
CA VAL A 382 -36.92 -2.26 4.25
C VAL A 382 -36.27 -0.95 3.89
N ARG A 383 -34.96 -0.81 4.14
CA ARG A 383 -34.20 0.36 3.74
C ARG A 383 -33.78 0.20 2.29
N LEU A 384 -34.24 1.10 1.45
CA LEU A 384 -33.78 1.24 0.07
C LEU A 384 -32.69 2.31 0.04
N ARG A 385 -31.54 1.96 -0.50
CA ARG A 385 -30.41 2.84 -0.76
C ARG A 385 -30.25 2.98 -2.25
N ILE A 386 -30.21 4.21 -2.74
CA ILE A 386 -30.05 4.54 -4.16
C ILE A 386 -28.78 5.36 -4.32
N ALA A 387 -27.88 4.93 -5.21
CA ALA A 387 -26.73 5.70 -5.65
C ALA A 387 -27.00 6.28 -7.03
N ASN A 388 -27.00 7.59 -7.11
CA ASN A 388 -26.99 8.33 -8.36
C ASN A 388 -25.55 8.52 -8.81
N ARG A 389 -25.16 7.83 -9.89
CA ARG A 389 -23.82 7.94 -10.49
C ARG A 389 -23.77 8.95 -11.64
N ASP A 390 -24.90 9.55 -11.98
CA ASP A 390 -25.00 10.54 -13.03
C ASP A 390 -24.57 11.92 -12.54
N ALA A 391 -24.15 12.79 -13.46
CA ALA A 391 -23.71 14.13 -13.16
C ALA A 391 -24.86 15.12 -12.85
N SER A 392 -26.12 14.67 -13.05
CA SER A 392 -27.35 15.42 -12.82
C SER A 392 -28.11 14.93 -11.58
N LYS A 393 -28.89 15.81 -10.96
CA LYS A 393 -29.89 15.41 -9.97
C LYS A 393 -30.96 14.57 -10.65
N GLU A 394 -31.20 13.39 -10.11
CA GLU A 394 -32.20 12.44 -10.66
C GLU A 394 -33.33 12.23 -9.65
N MET A 395 -34.53 11.97 -10.21
CA MET A 395 -35.71 11.57 -9.44
C MET A 395 -35.96 10.08 -9.70
N TYR A 396 -36.11 9.33 -8.64
CA TYR A 396 -36.26 7.87 -8.73
C TYR A 396 -37.66 7.46 -8.33
N THR A 397 -38.43 6.89 -9.24
CA THR A 397 -39.75 6.29 -8.99
C THR A 397 -39.55 4.87 -8.47
N ILE A 398 -40.12 4.58 -7.32
CA ILE A 398 -40.00 3.30 -6.64
C ILE A 398 -41.34 2.55 -6.79
N ALA A 399 -41.28 1.29 -7.20
CA ALA A 399 -42.43 0.42 -7.33
C ALA A 399 -42.10 -1.01 -6.87
N VAL A 400 -43.12 -1.74 -6.44
CA VAL A 400 -43.07 -3.17 -6.18
C VAL A 400 -43.86 -3.85 -7.29
N LEU A 401 -43.31 -4.91 -7.86
CA LEU A 401 -43.93 -5.58 -9.04
C LEU A 401 -45.10 -6.50 -8.63
N GLU A 402 -45.09 -6.99 -7.40
CA GLU A 402 -46.16 -7.86 -6.88
C GLU A 402 -47.39 -7.00 -6.49
N SER A 403 -48.53 -7.29 -7.15
CA SER A 403 -49.76 -6.52 -6.99
C SER A 403 -50.45 -6.68 -5.61
N ASP A 404 -50.10 -7.73 -4.86
CA ASP A 404 -50.64 -8.03 -3.55
C ASP A 404 -49.74 -7.52 -2.40
N VAL A 405 -48.71 -6.75 -2.73
CA VAL A 405 -47.84 -6.06 -1.76
C VAL A 405 -48.11 -4.54 -1.84
N GLU A 406 -48.60 -4.00 -0.77
CA GLU A 406 -48.83 -2.59 -0.59
C GLU A 406 -47.51 -1.93 -0.13
N MET A 407 -47.04 -0.94 -0.89
CA MET A 407 -45.81 -0.20 -0.58
C MET A 407 -46.14 1.21 -0.14
N LEU A 408 -45.65 1.60 1.05
CA LEU A 408 -45.63 2.96 1.52
C LEU A 408 -44.18 3.47 1.52
N ALA A 409 -43.88 4.42 0.65
CA ALA A 409 -42.63 5.16 0.64
C ALA A 409 -42.89 6.61 1.09
N PRO A 410 -42.18 7.15 2.12
CA PRO A 410 -42.42 8.52 2.60
C PRO A 410 -42.24 9.58 1.53
N ILE A 411 -41.34 9.36 0.59
CA ILE A 411 -41.09 10.24 -0.55
C ILE A 411 -40.97 9.35 -1.80
N ASN A 412 -41.88 9.58 -2.77
CA ASN A 412 -41.86 8.91 -4.07
C ASN A 412 -42.52 9.85 -5.10
N PRO A 413 -41.79 10.34 -6.12
CA PRO A 413 -40.41 10.04 -6.51
C PRO A 413 -39.35 10.56 -5.52
N PHE A 414 -38.27 9.76 -5.32
CA PHE A 414 -37.19 10.01 -4.37
C PHE A 414 -36.03 10.78 -5.05
N PRO A 415 -35.67 12.00 -4.58
CA PRO A 415 -34.60 12.79 -5.17
C PRO A 415 -33.24 12.37 -4.66
N VAL A 416 -32.25 12.16 -5.56
CA VAL A 416 -30.85 11.93 -5.19
C VAL A 416 -29.97 12.91 -5.98
N LEU A 417 -29.07 13.60 -5.28
CA LEU A 417 -28.15 14.55 -5.88
C LEU A 417 -27.07 13.87 -6.73
N PRO A 418 -26.41 14.60 -7.65
CA PRO A 418 -25.37 14.05 -8.50
C PRO A 418 -24.25 13.38 -7.71
N ASN A 419 -23.84 12.20 -8.10
CA ASN A 419 -22.78 11.43 -7.44
C ASN A 419 -22.99 11.22 -5.93
N GLU A 420 -24.25 11.25 -5.47
CA GLU A 420 -24.60 11.00 -4.07
C GLU A 420 -25.34 9.67 -3.93
N THR A 421 -25.29 9.18 -2.71
CA THR A 421 -26.06 8.01 -2.28
C THR A 421 -26.95 8.45 -1.15
N ASP A 422 -28.25 8.20 -1.30
CA ASP A 422 -29.22 8.52 -0.28
C ASP A 422 -30.12 7.31 0.00
N SER A 423 -30.81 7.29 1.13
CA SER A 423 -31.61 6.13 1.55
C SER A 423 -32.97 6.55 2.08
N THR A 424 -34.00 5.77 1.72
CA THR A 424 -35.34 5.88 2.26
C THR A 424 -35.80 4.55 2.84
N THR A 425 -36.77 4.58 3.76
CA THR A 425 -37.38 3.35 4.29
C THR A 425 -38.69 3.07 3.58
N LEU A 426 -38.79 1.90 3.01
CA LEU A 426 -40.04 1.37 2.44
C LEU A 426 -40.76 0.54 3.49
N PHE A 427 -42.05 0.78 3.66
CA PHE A 427 -42.90 -0.06 4.49
C PHE A 427 -43.72 -0.95 3.55
N LEU A 428 -43.41 -2.25 3.57
CA LEU A 428 -44.03 -3.23 2.67
C LEU A 428 -45.03 -4.05 3.47
N THR A 429 -46.30 -3.92 3.11
CA THR A 429 -47.41 -4.57 3.80
C THR A 429 -47.99 -5.66 2.90
N THR A 430 -48.16 -6.86 3.44
CA THR A 430 -48.68 -8.00 2.71
C THR A 430 -49.46 -8.97 3.64
N SER A 431 -50.29 -9.84 3.04
CA SER A 431 -51.04 -10.85 3.82
C SER A 431 -50.08 -11.87 4.45
N ALA A 432 -50.36 -12.26 5.69
CA ALA A 432 -49.59 -13.29 6.40
C ALA A 432 -49.61 -14.67 5.72
N ASP A 433 -50.64 -14.96 4.92
CA ASP A 433 -50.81 -16.25 4.23
C ASP A 433 -49.85 -16.42 3.02
N THR A 434 -49.23 -15.34 2.59
CA THR A 434 -48.30 -15.36 1.43
C THR A 434 -46.86 -15.77 1.80
N PHE A 435 -46.59 -15.96 3.09
CA PHE A 435 -45.27 -16.44 3.55
C PHE A 435 -45.23 -17.98 3.56
N VAL A 436 -44.20 -18.52 2.89
CA VAL A 436 -43.92 -19.97 2.87
C VAL A 436 -42.70 -20.23 3.73
N GLY A 437 -42.86 -20.98 4.81
CA GLY A 437 -41.76 -21.22 5.76
C GLY A 437 -41.17 -19.95 6.37
N GLY A 438 -42.01 -18.92 6.59
CA GLY A 438 -41.57 -17.65 7.14
C GLY A 438 -40.88 -16.72 6.16
N ASN A 439 -40.88 -17.01 4.85
CA ASN A 439 -40.16 -16.23 3.83
C ASN A 439 -41.11 -15.89 2.66
N ARG A 440 -40.90 -14.71 2.11
CA ARG A 440 -41.55 -14.27 0.87
C ARG A 440 -40.57 -13.46 0.03
N THR A 441 -40.40 -13.80 -1.25
CA THR A 441 -39.58 -13.00 -2.19
C THR A 441 -40.48 -11.99 -2.91
N ILE A 442 -39.99 -10.74 -2.96
CA ILE A 442 -40.58 -9.64 -3.70
C ILE A 442 -39.55 -9.04 -4.64
N THR A 443 -40.04 -8.29 -5.65
CA THR A 443 -39.20 -7.56 -6.58
C THR A 443 -39.46 -6.07 -6.47
N VAL A 444 -38.46 -5.31 -6.05
CA VAL A 444 -38.52 -3.85 -6.04
C VAL A 444 -37.89 -3.34 -7.32
N ARG A 445 -38.58 -2.45 -8.02
CA ARG A 445 -38.14 -1.77 -9.23
C ARG A 445 -37.94 -0.29 -8.92
N VAL A 446 -36.81 0.23 -9.34
CA VAL A 446 -36.50 1.67 -9.27
C VAL A 446 -36.24 2.16 -10.70
N GLU A 447 -36.90 3.23 -11.08
CA GLU A 447 -36.79 3.87 -12.38
C GLU A 447 -36.34 5.32 -12.22
N SER A 448 -35.26 5.70 -12.91
CA SER A 448 -34.74 7.07 -12.95
C SER A 448 -35.56 7.94 -13.91
N SER A 449 -35.58 9.26 -13.69
CA SER A 449 -36.13 10.23 -14.65
C SER A 449 -35.46 10.19 -16.04
N SER A 450 -34.23 9.68 -16.13
CA SER A 450 -33.49 9.44 -17.37
C SER A 450 -33.84 8.11 -18.05
N GLY A 451 -34.78 7.31 -17.51
CA GLY A 451 -35.23 6.03 -18.06
C GLY A 451 -34.34 4.83 -17.70
N GLN A 452 -33.39 4.98 -16.79
CA GLN A 452 -32.61 3.83 -16.25
C GLN A 452 -33.47 3.05 -15.26
N VAL A 453 -33.43 1.72 -15.35
CA VAL A 453 -34.19 0.82 -14.45
C VAL A 453 -33.26 -0.16 -13.80
N ASP A 454 -33.41 -0.35 -12.48
CA ASP A 454 -32.78 -1.44 -11.72
C ASP A 454 -33.89 -2.21 -10.96
N GLU A 455 -33.82 -3.54 -11.02
CA GLU A 455 -34.74 -4.44 -10.33
C GLU A 455 -33.98 -5.38 -9.40
N ARG A 456 -34.46 -5.46 -8.16
CA ARG A 456 -33.81 -6.34 -7.16
C ARG A 456 -34.85 -7.19 -6.46
N ARG A 457 -34.53 -8.47 -6.35
CA ARG A 457 -35.30 -9.41 -5.54
C ARG A 457 -34.87 -9.28 -4.07
N PHE A 458 -35.86 -9.22 -3.18
CA PHE A 458 -35.62 -9.11 -1.76
C PHE A 458 -36.49 -10.13 -1.00
N GLN A 459 -35.92 -10.76 -0.01
CA GLN A 459 -36.63 -11.74 0.81
C GLN A 459 -37.15 -11.09 2.08
N LEU A 460 -38.45 -10.93 2.17
CA LEU A 460 -39.17 -10.54 3.38
C LEU A 460 -39.25 -11.73 4.36
N LEU A 461 -39.19 -11.40 5.64
CA LEU A 461 -39.42 -12.35 6.73
C LEU A 461 -40.81 -12.12 7.30
N GLY A 462 -41.48 -13.20 7.72
CA GLY A 462 -42.79 -13.19 8.28
C GLY A 462 -43.03 -14.34 9.26
N PRO A 463 -44.25 -14.50 9.76
CA PRO A 463 -44.57 -15.57 10.71
C PRO A 463 -44.35 -16.95 10.07
N MET A 464 -43.76 -17.87 10.84
CA MET A 464 -43.67 -19.26 10.44
C MET A 464 -45.09 -19.88 10.59
N ARG A 465 -45.67 -20.26 9.49
CA ARG A 465 -46.88 -21.07 9.44
C ARG A 465 -46.60 -22.40 8.74
#